data_8a586c607344f06ed0f0357d93954861
#
_entry.id   8a586c607344f06ed0f0357d93954861
#
_cell.length_a   1.000
_cell.length_b   1.000
_cell.length_c   1.000
_cell.angle_alpha   90.00
_cell.angle_beta   90.00
_cell.angle_gamma   90.00
#
_symmetry.space_group_name_H-M   'P 1'
#
loop_
_entity.id
_entity.type
_entity.pdbx_description
1 polymer ?
#
loop_
_entity_poly.entity_id
_entity_poly.type
_entity_poly.pdbx_seq_one_letter_code
_entity_poly.pdbx_strand_id
1 'polypeptide(L)' 'MMTITKDTIIGDIMDNYPEVAPLFFEIGMHCLGCPASRSETLDEACDVHGADCDALIEKLNDAINGWEEK' A
#
# COMPACT_ATOMS: atom_id res chain seq x y z
N MET A 1 1.59 -2.28 15.37
CA MET A 1 2.06 -1.54 14.17
C MET A 1 2.52 -2.50 13.09
N MET A 2 2.04 -2.29 11.87
CA MET A 2 2.41 -3.15 10.75
C MET A 2 3.71 -2.64 10.10
N THR A 3 4.62 -3.55 9.77
CA THR A 3 5.82 -3.20 9.01
C THR A 3 5.52 -3.40 7.52
N ILE A 4 5.62 -2.34 6.75
CA ILE A 4 5.36 -2.38 5.32
C ILE A 4 6.64 -2.67 4.56
N THR A 5 6.62 -3.71 3.73
CA THR A 5 7.75 -4.10 2.89
C THR A 5 7.24 -4.40 1.47
N LYS A 6 8.15 -4.72 0.57
CA LYS A 6 7.78 -5.10 -0.80
C LYS A 6 6.90 -6.35 -0.84
N ASP A 7 7.03 -7.23 0.13
CA ASP A 7 6.29 -8.48 0.20
C ASP A 7 4.94 -8.35 0.91
N THR A 8 4.65 -7.17 1.47
CA THR A 8 3.38 -6.95 2.17
C THR A 8 2.21 -7.05 1.19
N ILE A 9 1.17 -7.78 1.59
CA ILE A 9 -0.03 -7.96 0.78
C ILE A 9 -0.92 -6.73 0.90
N ILE A 10 -1.40 -6.22 -0.23
CA ILE A 10 -2.22 -5.01 -0.28
C ILE A 10 -3.49 -5.14 0.56
N GLY A 11 -4.15 -6.28 0.49
CA GLY A 11 -5.35 -6.52 1.30
C GLY A 11 -5.12 -6.36 2.79
N ASP A 12 -3.96 -6.80 3.27
CA ASP A 12 -3.60 -6.67 4.68
C ASP A 12 -3.44 -5.20 5.06
N ILE A 13 -2.86 -4.39 4.18
CA ILE A 13 -2.72 -2.96 4.40
C ILE A 13 -4.10 -2.30 4.47
N MET A 14 -4.97 -2.62 3.52
CA MET A 14 -6.30 -2.03 3.45
C MET A 14 -7.18 -2.42 4.65
N ASP A 15 -7.03 -3.66 5.13
CA ASP A 15 -7.80 -4.13 6.28
C ASP A 15 -7.38 -3.42 7.58
N ASN A 16 -6.10 -3.09 7.70
CA ASN A 16 -5.57 -2.45 8.91
C ASN A 16 -5.52 -0.92 8.81
N TYR A 17 -5.28 -0.39 7.62
CA TYR A 17 -5.10 1.05 7.41
C TYR A 17 -5.82 1.52 6.14
N PRO A 18 -7.16 1.48 6.11
CA PRO A 18 -7.90 1.88 4.91
C PRO A 18 -7.67 3.35 4.53
N GLU A 19 -7.20 4.17 5.46
CA GLU A 19 -6.94 5.58 5.23
C GLU A 19 -5.80 5.84 4.26
N VAL A 20 -4.95 4.83 3.98
CA VAL A 20 -3.86 4.99 3.01
C VAL A 20 -4.29 4.76 1.55
N ALA A 21 -5.56 4.46 1.30
CA ALA A 21 -6.06 4.24 -0.05
C ALA A 21 -5.65 5.35 -1.05
N PRO A 22 -5.68 6.65 -0.69
CA PRO A 22 -5.24 7.69 -1.62
C PRO A 22 -3.81 7.53 -2.13
N LEU A 23 -2.93 6.93 -1.33
CA LEU A 23 -1.54 6.69 -1.76
C LEU A 23 -1.47 5.69 -2.90
N PHE A 24 -2.36 4.70 -2.89
CA PHE A 24 -2.45 3.73 -3.99
C PHE A 24 -3.07 4.36 -5.23
N PHE A 25 -4.01 5.29 -5.06
CA PHE A 25 -4.61 6.00 -6.19
C PHE A 25 -3.56 6.84 -6.93
N GLU A 26 -2.58 7.38 -6.21
CA GLU A 26 -1.50 8.18 -6.81
C GLU A 26 -0.68 7.40 -7.81
N ILE A 27 -0.55 6.08 -7.65
CA ILE A 27 0.17 5.24 -8.59
C ILE A 27 -0.73 4.63 -9.67
N GLY A 28 -2.01 5.03 -9.71
CA GLY A 28 -2.95 4.58 -10.71
C GLY A 28 -3.73 3.33 -10.33
N MET A 29 -3.65 2.91 -9.09
CA MET A 29 -4.33 1.71 -8.60
C MET A 29 -5.70 2.05 -8.03
N HIS A 30 -6.76 1.77 -8.77
CA HIS A 30 -8.12 2.16 -8.40
C HIS A 30 -9.02 1.02 -7.90
N CYS A 31 -8.61 -0.22 -8.06
CA CYS A 31 -9.44 -1.38 -7.75
C CYS A 31 -9.02 -2.06 -6.44
N LEU A 32 -8.95 -1.31 -5.35
CA LEU A 32 -8.49 -1.83 -4.06
C LEU A 32 -9.44 -2.84 -3.43
N GLY A 33 -10.68 -2.89 -3.88
CA GLY A 33 -11.66 -3.86 -3.42
C GLY A 33 -11.69 -5.18 -4.20
N CYS A 34 -10.97 -5.25 -5.32
CA CYS A 34 -10.93 -6.47 -6.15
C CYS A 34 -10.09 -7.56 -5.48
N PRO A 35 -10.59 -8.83 -5.45
CA PRO A 35 -9.78 -9.91 -4.89
C PRO A 35 -8.40 -10.06 -5.53
N ALA A 36 -8.29 -9.83 -6.83
CA ALA A 36 -7.02 -9.90 -7.54
C ALA A 36 -6.02 -8.86 -7.03
N SER A 37 -6.47 -7.61 -6.85
CA SER A 37 -5.62 -6.53 -6.34
C SER A 37 -5.26 -6.75 -4.87
N ARG A 38 -6.21 -7.23 -4.08
CA ARG A 38 -5.99 -7.43 -2.65
C ARG A 38 -4.98 -8.53 -2.35
N SER A 39 -4.82 -9.50 -3.25
CA SER A 39 -3.87 -10.60 -3.06
C SER A 39 -2.47 -10.30 -3.60
N GLU A 40 -2.27 -9.17 -4.25
CA GLU A 40 -0.96 -8.78 -4.76
C GLU A 40 -0.06 -8.24 -3.66
N THR A 41 1.26 -8.44 -3.81
CA THR A 41 2.25 -7.76 -2.97
C THR A 41 2.44 -6.34 -3.48
N LEU A 42 3.04 -5.48 -2.65
CA LEU A 42 3.39 -4.12 -3.09
C LEU A 42 4.32 -4.13 -4.29
N ASP A 43 5.29 -5.04 -4.29
CA ASP A 43 6.25 -5.14 -5.39
C ASP A 43 5.53 -5.47 -6.71
N GLU A 44 4.62 -6.43 -6.68
CA GLU A 44 3.84 -6.82 -7.85
C GLU A 44 2.98 -5.65 -8.38
N ALA A 45 2.31 -4.95 -7.48
CA ALA A 45 1.46 -3.84 -7.85
C ALA A 45 2.27 -2.68 -8.45
N CYS A 46 3.40 -2.35 -7.83
CA CYS A 46 4.26 -1.27 -8.34
C CYS A 46 4.84 -1.62 -9.71
N ASP A 47 5.19 -2.89 -9.92
CA ASP A 47 5.70 -3.35 -11.21
C ASP A 47 4.66 -3.19 -12.31
N VAL A 48 3.42 -3.59 -12.04
CA VAL A 48 2.32 -3.48 -13.00
C VAL A 48 2.02 -2.01 -13.37
N HIS A 49 2.07 -1.12 -12.38
CA HIS A 49 1.75 0.30 -12.58
C HIS A 49 2.95 1.18 -12.89
N GLY A 50 4.15 0.60 -12.98
CA GLY A 50 5.37 1.36 -13.25
C GLY A 50 5.72 2.33 -12.14
N ALA A 51 5.35 2.03 -10.90
CA ALA A 51 5.57 2.91 -9.76
C ALA A 51 6.87 2.57 -9.03
N ASP A 52 7.43 3.56 -8.33
CA ASP A 52 8.59 3.37 -7.47
C ASP A 52 8.13 2.75 -6.15
N CYS A 53 8.40 1.45 -5.98
CA CYS A 53 7.96 0.71 -4.80
C CYS A 53 8.58 1.25 -3.51
N ASP A 54 9.87 1.58 -3.54
CA ASP A 54 10.57 2.11 -2.36
C ASP A 54 9.94 3.44 -1.91
N ALA A 55 9.62 4.32 -2.85
CA ALA A 55 8.97 5.59 -2.54
C ALA A 55 7.58 5.38 -1.94
N LEU A 56 6.81 4.44 -2.48
CA LEU A 56 5.48 4.12 -1.95
C LEU A 56 5.56 3.55 -0.54
N ILE A 57 6.50 2.64 -0.30
CA ILE A 57 6.71 2.04 1.02
C ILE A 57 7.05 3.13 2.04
N GLU A 58 7.92 4.06 1.68
CA GLU A 58 8.28 5.18 2.55
C GLU A 58 7.07 6.02 2.91
N LYS A 59 6.24 6.36 1.93
CA LYS A 59 5.01 7.12 2.17
C LYS A 59 4.04 6.38 3.08
N LEU A 60 3.89 5.07 2.86
CA LEU A 60 3.00 4.25 3.68
C LEU A 60 3.48 4.19 5.12
N ASN A 61 4.76 3.93 5.33
CA ASN A 61 5.32 3.86 6.67
C ASN A 61 5.22 5.21 7.39
N ASP A 62 5.49 6.31 6.69
CA ASP A 62 5.38 7.65 7.26
C ASP A 62 3.94 7.95 7.69
N ALA A 63 2.97 7.62 6.85
CA ALA A 63 1.56 7.85 7.16
C ALA A 63 1.11 7.03 8.36
N ILE A 64 1.44 5.74 8.37
CA ILE A 64 1.05 4.83 9.44
C ILE A 64 1.71 5.23 10.76
N ASN A 65 3.01 5.51 10.76
CA ASN A 65 3.74 5.92 11.95
C ASN A 65 3.23 7.26 12.49
N GLY A 66 2.90 8.19 11.59
CA GLY A 66 2.35 9.48 11.98
C GLY A 66 1.03 9.36 12.72
N TRP A 67 0.20 8.41 12.32
CA TRP A 67 -1.09 8.18 13.00
C TRP A 67 -0.92 7.49 14.35
N GLU A 68 -0.03 6.49 14.43
CA GLU A 68 0.15 5.71 15.66
C GLU A 68 0.88 6.48 16.77
N GLU A 69 1.67 7.48 16.40
CA GLU A 69 2.39 8.31 17.35
C GLU A 69 1.52 9.40 17.98
N LYS A 70 0.31 9.57 17.50
CA LYS A 70 -0.63 10.52 18.06
C LYS A 70 -1.38 9.91 19.23
#